data_ba4f18b91d2dcfaff63f1bf00458b621
#
_entry.id   ba4f18b91d2dcfaff63f1bf00458b621
#
_cell.length_a   1.000
_cell.length_b   1.000
_cell.length_c   1.000
_cell.angle_alpha   90.00
_cell.angle_beta   90.00
_cell.angle_gamma   90.00
#
_symmetry.space_group_name_H-M   'P 1'
#
loop_
_entity.id
_entity.type
_entity.pdbx_description
1 polymer ?
#
loop_
_entity_poly.entity_id
_entity_poly.type
_entity_poly.pdbx_seq_one_letter_code
_entity_poly.pdbx_strand_id
1 'polypeptide(L)'
;MQGEAATIAALLAVDPVGLGGVALRAPACAERDAWLALLRDLLPRGTPLRRVPLNISDTALLGGLDLGATLQAGRPVALQGLLAQADGGVLLLAMAERMTAAAAARFGSVLDTRSVRLQRDGLDSVYASRLTLVALDEGASDDEHMPASL
;
A
#
# COMPACT_ATOMS: atom_id res chain seq x y z
N MET A 1 -17.40 18.71 -0.37
CA MET A 1 -16.69 17.73 -1.22
C MET A 1 -17.34 17.73 -2.59
N GLN A 2 -16.57 17.91 -3.64
CA GLN A 2 -17.11 17.94 -5.01
C GLN A 2 -17.56 16.51 -5.39
N GLY A 3 -18.66 16.40 -6.13
CA GLY A 3 -19.29 15.12 -6.47
C GLY A 3 -18.35 14.10 -7.14
N GLU A 4 -17.36 14.59 -7.91
CA GLU A 4 -16.35 13.75 -8.57
C GLU A 4 -15.47 12.98 -7.57
N ALA A 5 -14.97 13.63 -6.52
CA ALA A 5 -14.16 12.97 -5.51
C ALA A 5 -14.95 11.89 -4.74
N ALA A 6 -16.22 12.13 -4.44
CA ALA A 6 -17.08 11.13 -3.82
C ALA A 6 -17.35 9.94 -4.75
N THR A 7 -17.50 10.20 -6.05
CA THR A 7 -17.65 9.14 -7.05
C THR A 7 -16.42 8.25 -7.13
N ILE A 8 -15.21 8.84 -7.08
CA ILE A 8 -13.96 8.07 -7.07
C ILE A 8 -13.88 7.18 -5.83
N ALA A 9 -14.24 7.69 -4.64
CA ALA A 9 -14.28 6.88 -3.42
C ALA A 9 -15.26 5.70 -3.55
N ALA A 10 -16.44 5.93 -4.15
CA ALA A 10 -17.42 4.88 -4.38
C ALA A 10 -16.93 3.82 -5.37
N LEU A 11 -16.30 4.23 -6.46
CA LEU A 11 -15.73 3.31 -7.45
C LEU A 11 -14.63 2.43 -6.84
N LEU A 12 -13.72 3.04 -6.06
CA LEU A 12 -12.69 2.29 -5.34
C LEU A 12 -13.27 1.30 -4.32
N ALA A 13 -14.39 1.63 -3.70
CA ALA A 13 -15.05 0.73 -2.76
C ALA A 13 -15.76 -0.45 -3.45
N VAL A 14 -16.20 -0.27 -4.71
CA VAL A 14 -16.87 -1.33 -5.50
C VAL A 14 -15.86 -2.32 -6.08
N ASP A 15 -14.78 -1.84 -6.67
CA ASP A 15 -13.74 -2.70 -7.24
C ASP A 15 -12.33 -2.18 -6.92
N PRO A 16 -11.91 -2.30 -5.67
CA PRO A 16 -10.63 -1.78 -5.24
C PRO A 16 -9.45 -2.41 -5.99
N VAL A 17 -9.47 -3.71 -6.19
CA VAL A 17 -8.37 -4.45 -6.85
C VAL A 17 -8.33 -4.20 -8.36
N GLY A 18 -9.49 -4.10 -9.00
CA GLY A 18 -9.57 -3.86 -10.45
C GLY A 18 -9.12 -2.46 -10.85
N LEU A 19 -9.36 -1.47 -9.99
CA LEU A 19 -8.92 -0.10 -10.20
C LEU A 19 -7.45 0.12 -9.83
N GLY A 20 -6.87 -0.74 -8.99
CA GLY A 20 -5.48 -0.66 -8.55
C GLY A 20 -5.21 0.45 -7.54
N GLY A 21 -5.77 1.62 -7.69
CA GLY A 21 -5.59 2.71 -6.74
C GLY A 21 -5.98 4.08 -7.25
N VAL A 22 -5.65 5.09 -6.44
CA VAL A 22 -5.84 6.50 -6.76
C VAL A 22 -4.69 7.34 -6.19
N ALA A 23 -4.28 8.34 -6.94
CA ALA A 23 -3.42 9.40 -6.47
C ALA A 23 -4.24 10.65 -6.16
N LEU A 24 -4.11 11.16 -4.94
CA LEU A 24 -4.73 12.40 -4.50
C LEU A 24 -3.67 13.45 -4.26
N ARG A 25 -3.63 14.48 -5.11
CA ARG A 25 -2.77 15.63 -4.89
C ARG A 25 -3.52 16.66 -4.07
N ALA A 26 -3.23 16.71 -2.79
CA ALA A 26 -3.82 17.65 -1.86
C ALA A 26 -2.98 17.77 -0.59
N PRO A 27 -2.78 18.98 -0.06
CA PRO A 27 -2.16 19.16 1.26
C PRO A 27 -3.01 18.50 2.35
N ALA A 28 -2.45 18.39 3.54
CA ALA A 28 -3.22 17.97 4.71
C ALA A 28 -4.33 19.00 5.00
N CYS A 29 -5.58 18.62 4.77
CA CYS A 29 -6.74 19.49 4.93
C CYS A 29 -7.99 18.69 5.31
N ALA A 30 -9.00 19.38 5.80
CA ALA A 30 -10.25 18.78 6.26
C ALA A 30 -11.00 18.03 5.12
N GLU A 31 -10.93 18.55 3.89
CA GLU A 31 -11.57 17.93 2.72
C GLU A 31 -10.96 16.57 2.37
N ARG A 32 -9.61 16.48 2.44
CA ARG A 32 -8.89 15.22 2.23
C ARG A 32 -9.24 14.20 3.32
N ASP A 33 -9.26 14.65 4.57
CA ASP A 33 -9.59 13.77 5.70
C ASP A 33 -11.05 13.29 5.63
N ALA A 34 -11.98 14.16 5.20
CA ALA A 34 -13.37 13.79 4.94
C ALA A 34 -13.49 12.75 3.80
N TRP A 35 -12.67 12.89 2.74
CA TRP A 35 -12.65 11.92 1.65
C TRP A 35 -12.13 10.54 2.11
N LEU A 36 -11.07 10.52 2.92
CA LEU A 36 -10.54 9.28 3.50
C LEU A 36 -11.55 8.61 4.44
N ALA A 37 -12.29 9.41 5.22
CA ALA A 37 -13.37 8.90 6.07
C ALA A 37 -14.50 8.28 5.22
N LEU A 38 -14.93 8.98 4.16
CA LEU A 38 -15.93 8.47 3.23
C LEU A 38 -15.49 7.15 2.58
N LEU A 39 -14.26 7.07 2.09
CA LEU A 39 -13.72 5.83 1.51
C LEU A 39 -13.80 4.69 2.54
N ARG A 40 -13.36 4.93 3.77
CA ARG A 40 -13.42 3.94 4.84
C ARG A 40 -14.84 3.45 5.11
N ASP A 41 -15.80 4.35 5.12
CA ASP A 41 -17.20 4.03 5.38
C ASP A 41 -17.85 3.22 4.23
N LEU A 42 -17.39 3.45 3.00
CA LEU A 42 -17.86 2.76 1.81
C LEU A 42 -17.22 1.37 1.63
N LEU A 43 -16.01 1.17 2.14
CA LEU A 43 -15.33 -0.13 2.03
C LEU A 43 -16.11 -1.22 2.80
N PRO A 44 -16.08 -2.48 2.31
CA PRO A 44 -16.70 -3.60 3.03
C PRO A 44 -16.15 -3.70 4.46
N ARG A 45 -17.02 -4.08 5.40
CA ARG A 45 -16.62 -4.25 6.81
C ARG A 45 -15.48 -5.26 6.94
N GLY A 46 -14.45 -4.88 7.68
CA GLY A 46 -13.28 -5.72 7.90
C GLY A 46 -12.19 -5.57 6.82
N THR A 47 -12.39 -4.72 5.80
CA THR A 47 -11.32 -4.41 4.84
C THR A 47 -10.12 -3.81 5.56
N PRO A 48 -8.91 -4.43 5.45
CA PRO A 48 -7.72 -3.86 6.05
C PRO A 48 -7.40 -2.50 5.41
N LEU A 49 -7.28 -1.47 6.21
CA LEU A 49 -6.78 -0.16 5.78
C LEU A 49 -5.54 0.16 6.60
N ARG A 50 -4.38 0.17 5.95
CA ARG A 50 -3.09 0.33 6.63
C ARG A 50 -2.31 1.49 6.03
N ARG A 51 -1.71 2.30 6.90
CA ARG A 51 -0.79 3.36 6.49
C ARG A 51 0.61 2.78 6.33
N VAL A 52 1.26 3.13 5.23
CA VAL A 52 2.66 2.77 4.98
C VAL A 52 3.56 3.87 5.53
N PRO A 53 4.51 3.56 6.42
CA PRO A 53 5.53 4.51 6.84
C PRO A 53 6.41 4.93 5.65
N LEU A 54 6.74 6.21 5.54
CA LEU A 54 7.57 6.75 4.44
C LEU A 54 8.91 6.01 4.30
N ASN A 55 9.54 5.69 5.43
CA ASN A 55 10.84 5.01 5.48
C ASN A 55 10.70 3.54 5.86
N ILE A 56 9.69 2.85 5.33
CA ILE A 56 9.51 1.43 5.60
C ILE A 56 10.71 0.63 5.08
N SER A 57 11.26 -0.24 5.92
CA SER A 57 12.35 -1.14 5.52
C SER A 57 11.84 -2.24 4.58
N ASP A 58 12.73 -2.79 3.76
CA ASP A 58 12.41 -3.90 2.87
C ASP A 58 11.87 -5.12 3.63
N THR A 59 12.42 -5.41 4.79
CA THR A 59 11.95 -6.51 5.64
C THR A 59 10.53 -6.26 6.15
N ALA A 60 10.22 -5.04 6.56
CA ALA A 60 8.88 -4.70 7.00
C ALA A 60 7.87 -4.68 5.83
N LEU A 61 8.32 -4.28 4.64
CA LEU A 61 7.47 -4.20 3.44
C LEU A 61 7.22 -5.56 2.80
N LEU A 62 8.30 -6.28 2.51
CA LEU A 62 8.26 -7.54 1.73
C LEU A 62 8.17 -8.78 2.61
N GLY A 63 8.67 -8.69 3.85
CA GLY A 63 8.86 -9.80 4.76
C GLY A 63 10.31 -10.20 4.90
N GLY A 64 10.55 -11.18 5.73
CA GLY A 64 11.90 -11.67 6.04
C GLY A 64 11.89 -12.94 6.87
N LEU A 65 12.99 -13.20 7.55
CA LEU A 65 13.12 -14.32 8.45
C LEU A 65 12.58 -13.97 9.85
N ASP A 66 11.68 -14.78 10.36
CA ASP A 66 11.30 -14.75 11.78
C ASP A 66 12.36 -15.48 12.59
N LEU A 67 13.28 -14.73 13.21
CA LEU A 67 14.40 -15.31 13.97
C LEU A 67 13.92 -16.15 15.16
N GLY A 68 12.90 -15.68 15.87
CA GLY A 68 12.36 -16.38 17.04
C GLY A 68 11.75 -17.73 16.65
N ALA A 69 10.85 -17.72 15.68
CA ALA A 69 10.23 -18.93 15.18
C ALA A 69 11.23 -19.87 14.49
N THR A 70 12.23 -19.32 13.79
CA THR A 70 13.31 -20.09 13.14
C THR A 70 14.15 -20.83 14.16
N LEU A 71 14.56 -20.18 15.25
CA LEU A 71 15.34 -20.82 16.31
C LEU A 71 14.55 -21.93 17.02
N GLN A 72 13.25 -21.72 17.24
CA GLN A 72 12.39 -22.73 17.85
C GLN A 72 12.14 -23.93 16.92
N ALA A 73 11.95 -23.67 15.63
CA ALA A 73 11.61 -24.71 14.65
C ALA A 73 12.83 -25.44 14.09
N GLY A 74 14.06 -24.92 14.27
CA GLY A 74 15.29 -25.46 13.67
C GLY A 74 15.31 -25.39 12.12
N ARG A 75 14.46 -24.58 11.52
CA ARG A 75 14.37 -24.35 10.07
C ARG A 75 13.90 -22.91 9.79
N PRO A 76 14.22 -22.34 8.62
CA PRO A 76 13.76 -21.00 8.26
C PRO A 76 12.24 -20.87 8.33
N VAL A 77 11.75 -19.85 9.05
CA VAL A 77 10.34 -19.49 9.14
C VAL A 77 10.17 -18.07 8.62
N ALA A 78 9.25 -17.90 7.67
CA ALA A 78 9.00 -16.61 7.05
C ALA A 78 8.14 -15.70 7.95
N LEU A 79 8.54 -14.43 8.06
CA LEU A 79 7.72 -13.34 8.56
C LEU A 79 7.10 -12.62 7.38
N GLN A 80 5.77 -12.57 7.32
CA GLN A 80 5.07 -11.84 6.26
C GLN A 80 5.23 -10.32 6.43
N GLY A 81 5.59 -9.66 5.33
CA GLY A 81 5.66 -8.21 5.28
C GLY A 81 4.30 -7.55 5.09
N LEU A 82 4.29 -6.21 5.12
CA LEU A 82 3.08 -5.40 5.02
C LEU A 82 2.28 -5.69 3.75
N LEU A 83 2.95 -5.91 2.61
CA LEU A 83 2.27 -6.18 1.33
C LEU A 83 1.46 -7.48 1.38
N ALA A 84 2.01 -8.55 1.96
CA ALA A 84 1.29 -9.81 2.14
C ALA A 84 0.14 -9.69 3.17
N GLN A 85 0.37 -8.95 4.24
CA GLN A 85 -0.63 -8.71 5.29
C GLN A 85 -1.79 -7.83 4.82
N ALA A 86 -1.59 -7.05 3.76
CA ALA A 86 -2.59 -6.14 3.20
C ALA A 86 -3.43 -6.77 2.08
N ASP A 87 -3.28 -8.07 1.82
CA ASP A 87 -4.08 -8.75 0.79
C ASP A 87 -5.59 -8.53 1.02
N GLY A 88 -6.29 -8.11 -0.02
CA GLY A 88 -7.71 -7.73 0.05
C GLY A 88 -7.99 -6.37 0.69
N GLY A 89 -6.97 -5.56 0.96
CA GLY A 89 -7.08 -4.29 1.68
C GLY A 89 -6.63 -3.06 0.90
N VAL A 90 -6.55 -1.97 1.63
CA VAL A 90 -6.12 -0.66 1.14
C VAL A 90 -4.86 -0.22 1.86
N LEU A 91 -3.84 0.16 1.10
CA LEU A 91 -2.63 0.80 1.61
C LEU A 91 -2.66 2.29 1.35
N LEU A 92 -2.48 3.08 2.40
CA LEU A 92 -2.40 4.53 2.34
C LEU A 92 -0.94 4.97 2.37
N LEU A 93 -0.49 5.57 1.27
CA LEU A 93 0.85 6.14 1.13
C LEU A 93 0.77 7.65 1.37
N ALA A 94 1.17 8.12 2.55
CA ALA A 94 1.26 9.54 2.82
C ALA A 94 2.58 10.10 2.30
N MET A 95 2.59 11.36 1.86
CA MET A 95 3.76 12.03 1.27
C MET A 95 4.37 11.20 0.13
N ALA A 96 3.54 10.74 -0.79
CA ALA A 96 3.95 9.86 -1.88
C ALA A 96 5.00 10.52 -2.81
N GLU A 97 5.02 11.84 -2.89
CA GLU A 97 6.06 12.63 -3.59
C GLU A 97 7.47 12.44 -3.01
N ARG A 98 7.58 12.01 -1.75
CA ARG A 98 8.86 11.76 -1.08
C ARG A 98 9.31 10.31 -1.15
N MET A 99 8.52 9.45 -1.78
CA MET A 99 8.86 8.04 -1.90
C MET A 99 10.06 7.85 -2.83
N THR A 100 10.96 6.94 -2.48
CA THR A 100 12.06 6.57 -3.37
C THR A 100 11.54 5.81 -4.59
N ALA A 101 12.18 5.97 -5.74
CA ALA A 101 11.83 5.23 -6.95
C ALA A 101 11.87 3.71 -6.74
N ALA A 102 12.79 3.22 -5.91
CA ALA A 102 12.89 1.80 -5.58
C ALA A 102 11.66 1.29 -4.79
N ALA A 103 11.19 2.06 -3.81
CA ALA A 103 9.99 1.71 -3.07
C ALA A 103 8.74 1.78 -3.97
N ALA A 104 8.60 2.83 -4.77
CA ALA A 104 7.52 2.99 -5.72
C ALA A 104 7.44 1.83 -6.73
N ALA A 105 8.59 1.41 -7.28
CA ALA A 105 8.65 0.26 -8.19
C ALA A 105 8.18 -1.05 -7.54
N ARG A 106 8.41 -1.25 -6.23
CA ARG A 106 7.87 -2.42 -5.52
C ARG A 106 6.36 -2.39 -5.41
N PHE A 107 5.77 -1.25 -5.10
CA PHE A 107 4.30 -1.11 -5.10
C PHE A 107 3.72 -1.32 -6.50
N GLY A 108 4.30 -0.71 -7.54
CA GLY A 108 3.90 -0.90 -8.93
C GLY A 108 3.95 -2.37 -9.33
N SER A 109 5.04 -3.07 -9.02
CA SER A 109 5.17 -4.50 -9.30
C SER A 109 4.08 -5.34 -8.62
N VAL A 110 3.71 -5.01 -7.40
CA VAL A 110 2.64 -5.72 -6.68
C VAL A 110 1.27 -5.42 -7.27
N LEU A 111 1.00 -4.20 -7.68
CA LEU A 111 -0.24 -3.86 -8.38
C LEU A 111 -0.39 -4.66 -9.68
N ASP A 112 0.69 -4.82 -10.44
CA ASP A 112 0.70 -5.56 -11.69
C ASP A 112 0.55 -7.07 -11.48
N THR A 113 1.33 -7.64 -10.54
CA THR A 113 1.40 -9.09 -10.34
C THR A 113 0.39 -9.63 -9.34
N ARG A 114 -0.22 -8.76 -8.52
CA ARG A 114 -1.13 -9.09 -7.41
C ARG A 114 -0.53 -10.09 -6.43
N SER A 115 0.80 -10.08 -6.32
CA SER A 115 1.56 -10.97 -5.46
C SER A 115 2.85 -10.32 -5.00
N VAL A 116 3.36 -10.77 -3.87
CA VAL A 116 4.68 -10.42 -3.37
C VAL A 116 5.52 -11.67 -3.23
N ARG A 117 6.73 -11.64 -3.77
CA ARG A 117 7.70 -12.71 -3.67
C ARG A 117 8.75 -12.39 -2.63
N LEU A 118 8.90 -13.28 -1.65
CA LEU A 118 9.95 -13.22 -0.64
C LEU A 118 11.04 -14.23 -1.00
N GLN A 119 12.15 -13.73 -1.54
CA GLN A 119 13.29 -14.56 -1.99
C GLN A 119 14.56 -14.04 -1.34
N ARG A 120 14.79 -14.46 -0.08
CA ARG A 120 15.94 -14.03 0.75
C ARG A 120 16.11 -14.93 1.96
N ASP A 121 17.29 -14.94 2.54
CA ASP A 121 17.60 -15.65 3.81
C ASP A 121 17.22 -17.13 3.80
N GLY A 122 17.36 -17.80 2.64
CA GLY A 122 16.96 -19.21 2.48
C GLY A 122 15.45 -19.42 2.35
N LEU A 123 14.66 -18.35 2.24
CA LEU A 123 13.22 -18.38 1.99
C LEU A 123 12.95 -18.19 0.50
N ASP A 124 11.99 -18.94 -0.04
CA ASP A 124 11.37 -18.68 -1.36
C ASP A 124 9.87 -18.90 -1.20
N SER A 125 9.15 -17.83 -1.07
CA SER A 125 7.71 -17.85 -0.83
C SER A 125 7.00 -16.79 -1.68
N VAL A 126 5.80 -17.11 -2.13
CA VAL A 126 4.93 -16.16 -2.85
C VAL A 126 3.63 -16.02 -2.07
N TYR A 127 3.25 -14.79 -1.80
CA TYR A 127 2.01 -14.45 -1.10
C TYR A 127 1.10 -13.66 -2.02
N ALA A 128 -0.20 -13.90 -1.93
CA ALA A 128 -1.18 -13.03 -2.56
C ALA A 128 -1.08 -11.62 -1.97
N SER A 129 -1.19 -10.61 -2.82
CA SER A 129 -1.15 -9.20 -2.43
C SER A 129 -2.05 -8.39 -3.37
N ARG A 130 -3.34 -8.72 -3.35
CA ARG A 130 -4.40 -8.04 -4.09
C ARG A 130 -4.85 -6.85 -3.26
N LEU A 131 -4.22 -5.73 -3.49
CA LEU A 131 -4.43 -4.53 -2.69
C LEU A 131 -4.73 -3.32 -3.59
N THR A 132 -5.21 -2.28 -2.95
CA THR A 132 -5.47 -0.97 -3.56
C THR A 132 -4.55 0.05 -2.92
N LEU A 133 -3.97 0.93 -3.71
CA LEU A 133 -3.16 2.04 -3.21
C LEU A 133 -3.97 3.33 -3.20
N VAL A 134 -3.88 4.07 -2.10
CA VAL A 134 -4.28 5.46 -2.02
C VAL A 134 -3.02 6.26 -1.75
N ALA A 135 -2.49 6.90 -2.79
CA ALA A 135 -1.29 7.71 -2.70
C ALA A 135 -1.68 9.17 -2.46
N LEU A 136 -1.21 9.74 -1.35
CA LEU A 136 -1.39 11.14 -1.02
C LEU A 136 -0.14 11.91 -1.43
N ASP A 137 -0.25 12.71 -2.48
CA ASP A 137 0.77 13.64 -2.92
C ASP A 137 0.53 14.98 -2.22
N GLU A 138 1.43 15.35 -1.33
CA GLU A 138 1.40 16.57 -0.53
C GLU A 138 2.36 17.64 -1.08
N GLY A 139 2.93 17.42 -2.27
CA GLY A 139 3.89 18.32 -2.90
C GLY A 139 3.34 19.72 -3.06
N ALA A 140 4.11 20.70 -2.57
CA ALA A 140 3.72 22.12 -2.58
C ALA A 140 4.12 22.83 -3.89
N SER A 141 5.06 22.26 -4.65
CA SER A 141 5.54 22.81 -5.91
C SER A 141 5.28 21.86 -7.09
N ASP A 142 5.30 22.43 -8.30
CA ASP A 142 5.11 21.63 -9.51
C ASP A 142 6.28 20.69 -9.81
N ASP A 143 7.41 20.88 -9.15
CA ASP A 143 8.59 20.02 -9.29
C ASP A 143 8.57 18.81 -8.35
N GLU A 144 7.70 18.82 -7.34
CA GLU A 144 7.51 17.71 -6.42
C GLU A 144 6.42 16.77 -6.95
N HIS A 145 6.83 15.64 -7.49
CA HIS A 145 5.91 14.63 -8.05
C HIS A 145 6.17 13.25 -7.46
N MET A 146 5.11 12.47 -7.40
CA MET A 146 5.25 11.04 -7.16
C MET A 146 6.12 10.39 -8.24
N PRO A 147 6.89 9.34 -7.87
CA PRO A 147 7.60 8.53 -8.87
C PRO A 147 6.64 7.95 -9.91
N ALA A 148 7.03 8.01 -11.18
CA ALA A 148 6.21 7.57 -12.32
C ALA A 148 5.87 6.06 -12.30
N SER A 149 6.51 5.28 -11.42
CA SER A 149 6.27 3.85 -11.24
C SER A 149 5.15 3.54 -10.23
N LEU A 150 4.48 4.56 -9.72
CA LEU A 150 3.35 4.47 -8.82
C LEU A 150 2.11 4.94 -9.55
#